data_d6d359ecf5c4b1b304a52bbe16c368ed
#
_entry.id   d6d359ecf5c4b1b304a52bbe16c368ed
#
_cell.length_a   1.000
_cell.length_b   1.000
_cell.length_c   1.000
_cell.angle_alpha   90.00
_cell.angle_beta   90.00
_cell.angle_gamma   90.00
#
_symmetry.space_group_name_H-M   'P 1'
#
loop_
_entity.id
_entity.type
_entity.pdbx_description
1 polymer ?
#
loop_
_entity_poly.entity_id
_entity_poly.type
_entity_poly.pdbx_seq_one_letter_code
_entity_poly.pdbx_strand_id
1 'polypeptide(L)'
;MTKFSINNIKLALAGLALVGVTSSCDVTELTPANLIPDAEAFATAERVESAVLGVYESAQRGFYNGAADRGYPFGAANVEQGDMRGEDMYNDQAFYEITYTNAYNPQSANNNGMWIATYRMLNRVNIVLEALPGAVEAGVLEQADADVYKGEMLFLRALAHHELLVHFARPYSDDPDAPGVPYRTFAINDVSKVPAGEAVGRGTVGEGYTQLLTDLDEAELKLPAGTPDRANKGAAIALKSRIKLHMQDWAGVLTEAAKLEAGYDVTANPSTPFRGGTSTDNIFSFINSEGSNPNTNGALAAMYGNPADGGRGLVKISPLIWRADFWHAEDTRRTTLTARNGAGIYTSKYLDYVTRTDPNPILRYSEVVLNAAEANAQLGNLDAAVALVNSVRDRALPDTVPSFTAAGLGGQAGVLTAIYNERRIEFLAEGRRWSDIHRLAGAGVMVGTPPKATSRSITNVDFYTTNRTITTDYALPYDSHLFIWPIPLEEIQTNASAPIAQNPGY
;
A
#
# COMPACT_ATOMS: atom_id res chain seq x y z
N MET A 1 -34.28 -61.91 61.08
CA MET A 1 -34.82 -60.82 60.25
C MET A 1 -34.22 -59.49 60.74
N THR A 2 -33.16 -59.07 60.08
CA THR A 2 -32.42 -57.86 60.44
C THR A 2 -33.11 -56.65 59.76
N LYS A 3 -33.62 -55.72 60.61
CA LYS A 3 -34.22 -54.47 60.12
C LYS A 3 -33.10 -53.56 59.56
N PHE A 4 -33.04 -53.37 58.28
CA PHE A 4 -32.23 -52.33 57.67
C PHE A 4 -32.86 -50.96 58.02
N SER A 5 -32.11 -50.12 58.69
CA SER A 5 -32.55 -48.79 59.11
C SER A 5 -32.58 -47.81 57.91
N ILE A 6 -33.67 -47.08 57.72
CA ILE A 6 -33.91 -46.10 56.69
C ILE A 6 -32.84 -44.97 56.72
N ASN A 7 -32.19 -44.78 57.87
CA ASN A 7 -31.12 -43.78 58.02
C ASN A 7 -29.85 -44.13 57.23
N ASN A 8 -29.54 -45.45 57.08
CA ASN A 8 -28.34 -45.85 56.33
C ASN A 8 -28.51 -45.69 54.80
N ILE A 9 -29.76 -45.74 54.33
CA ILE A 9 -30.08 -45.52 52.90
C ILE A 9 -29.97 -44.01 52.59
N LYS A 10 -30.36 -43.12 53.49
CA LYS A 10 -30.22 -41.65 53.34
C LYS A 10 -28.77 -41.21 53.36
N LEU A 11 -27.91 -41.84 54.15
CA LEU A 11 -26.46 -41.52 54.17
C LEU A 11 -25.76 -42.03 52.87
N ALA A 12 -26.15 -43.22 52.36
CA ALA A 12 -25.59 -43.71 51.12
C ALA A 12 -26.00 -42.91 49.92
N LEU A 13 -27.24 -42.40 49.85
CA LEU A 13 -27.73 -41.50 48.80
C LEU A 13 -27.10 -40.13 48.87
N ALA A 14 -26.83 -39.57 50.05
CA ALA A 14 -26.12 -38.33 50.25
C ALA A 14 -24.63 -38.45 49.87
N GLY A 15 -23.98 -39.59 50.14
CA GLY A 15 -22.61 -39.87 49.70
C GLY A 15 -22.48 -40.00 48.16
N LEU A 16 -23.46 -40.64 47.50
CA LEU A 16 -23.46 -40.72 46.03
C LEU A 16 -23.73 -39.35 45.35
N ALA A 17 -24.53 -38.50 45.96
CA ALA A 17 -24.79 -37.14 45.46
C ALA A 17 -23.58 -36.21 45.55
N LEU A 18 -22.71 -36.39 46.56
CA LEU A 18 -21.48 -35.60 46.75
C LEU A 18 -20.35 -36.01 45.79
N VAL A 19 -20.29 -37.29 45.35
CA VAL A 19 -19.28 -37.77 44.39
C VAL A 19 -19.63 -37.33 42.92
N GLY A 20 -20.91 -37.05 42.64
CA GLY A 20 -21.37 -36.62 41.34
C GLY A 20 -21.12 -35.13 41.01
N VAL A 21 -20.67 -34.31 42.00
CA VAL A 21 -20.50 -32.85 41.81
C VAL A 21 -19.04 -32.45 41.56
N THR A 22 -18.09 -33.41 41.65
CA THR A 22 -16.65 -33.13 41.44
C THR A 22 -16.16 -33.47 40.01
N SER A 23 -17.02 -33.95 39.17
CA SER A 23 -16.75 -34.06 37.72
C SER A 23 -17.46 -32.92 36.95
N SER A 24 -17.41 -31.71 37.48
CA SER A 24 -17.63 -30.50 36.70
C SER A 24 -16.40 -30.34 35.79
N CYS A 25 -16.52 -30.94 34.65
CA CYS A 25 -15.55 -30.81 33.55
C CYS A 25 -15.16 -29.36 33.35
N ASP A 26 -13.92 -29.16 33.03
CA ASP A 26 -13.36 -28.04 32.32
C ASP A 26 -14.23 -27.65 31.11
N VAL A 27 -15.31 -26.94 31.34
CA VAL A 27 -16.12 -26.29 30.29
C VAL A 27 -15.63 -24.86 30.04
N THR A 28 -14.55 -24.47 30.73
CA THR A 28 -14.02 -23.09 30.68
C THR A 28 -13.01 -22.85 29.56
N GLU A 29 -12.62 -23.85 28.79
CA GLU A 29 -11.74 -23.69 27.62
C GLU A 29 -12.40 -24.09 26.31
N LEU A 30 -13.66 -23.73 26.11
CA LEU A 30 -14.26 -23.76 24.77
C LEU A 30 -13.66 -22.64 23.94
N THR A 31 -12.65 -22.96 23.14
CA THR A 31 -12.24 -22.09 22.05
C THR A 31 -13.47 -21.81 21.18
N PRO A 32 -13.82 -20.53 20.94
CA PRO A 32 -14.92 -20.22 20.02
C PRO A 32 -14.74 -20.98 18.71
N ALA A 33 -15.81 -21.60 18.22
CA ALA A 33 -15.78 -22.47 17.03
C ALA A 33 -15.26 -21.78 15.73
N ASN A 34 -15.12 -20.46 15.78
CA ASN A 34 -14.60 -19.61 14.70
C ASN A 34 -13.19 -19.07 14.96
N LEU A 35 -12.52 -19.51 16.03
CA LEU A 35 -11.12 -19.20 16.30
C LEU A 35 -10.28 -20.47 16.19
N ILE A 36 -9.25 -20.43 15.37
CA ILE A 36 -8.23 -21.48 15.30
C ILE A 36 -7.13 -21.06 16.29
N PRO A 37 -6.84 -21.85 17.35
CA PRO A 37 -5.71 -21.57 18.23
C PRO A 37 -4.40 -21.53 17.46
N ASP A 38 -3.45 -20.68 17.85
CA ASP A 38 -2.15 -20.55 17.20
C ASP A 38 -1.43 -21.91 17.07
N ALA A 39 -1.51 -22.76 18.09
CA ALA A 39 -0.94 -24.11 18.05
C ALA A 39 -1.53 -24.99 16.92
N GLU A 40 -2.79 -24.79 16.56
CA GLU A 40 -3.42 -25.49 15.43
C GLU A 40 -3.17 -24.80 14.10
N ALA A 41 -3.07 -23.44 14.10
CA ALA A 41 -2.87 -22.66 12.90
C ALA A 41 -1.51 -22.92 12.24
N PHE A 42 -0.52 -23.38 12.99
CA PHE A 42 0.83 -23.68 12.53
C PHE A 42 1.22 -25.17 12.66
N ALA A 43 0.24 -26.07 12.80
CA ALA A 43 0.47 -27.49 13.05
C ALA A 43 0.88 -28.31 11.81
N THR A 44 0.69 -27.78 10.59
CA THR A 44 1.11 -28.41 9.33
C THR A 44 1.65 -27.38 8.36
N ALA A 45 2.48 -27.81 7.39
CA ALA A 45 3.04 -26.92 6.38
C ALA A 45 1.97 -26.19 5.58
N GLU A 46 0.86 -26.86 5.22
CA GLU A 46 -0.25 -26.26 4.48
C GLU A 46 -0.98 -25.19 5.31
N ARG A 47 -1.04 -25.35 6.64
CA ARG A 47 -1.62 -24.33 7.52
C ARG A 47 -0.71 -23.13 7.68
N VAL A 48 0.60 -23.35 7.75
CA VAL A 48 1.58 -22.24 7.73
C VAL A 48 1.46 -21.46 6.43
N GLU A 49 1.42 -22.13 5.28
CA GLU A 49 1.21 -21.50 3.96
C GLU A 49 -0.12 -20.72 3.94
N SER A 50 -1.20 -21.30 4.48
CA SER A 50 -2.50 -20.61 4.57
C SER A 50 -2.43 -19.36 5.45
N ALA A 51 -1.66 -19.36 6.54
CA ALA A 51 -1.47 -18.21 7.39
C ALA A 51 -0.69 -17.09 6.65
N VAL A 52 0.36 -17.47 5.90
CA VAL A 52 1.12 -16.56 5.04
C VAL A 52 0.22 -15.95 3.97
N LEU A 53 -0.56 -16.75 3.24
CA LEU A 53 -1.52 -16.26 2.24
C LEU A 53 -2.61 -15.37 2.85
N GLY A 54 -3.02 -15.63 4.09
CA GLY A 54 -3.93 -14.78 4.86
C GLY A 54 -3.38 -13.38 5.12
N VAL A 55 -2.06 -13.19 5.16
CA VAL A 55 -1.44 -11.87 5.21
C VAL A 55 -1.61 -11.14 3.89
N TYR A 56 -1.31 -11.79 2.76
CA TYR A 56 -1.53 -11.22 1.42
C TYR A 56 -3.00 -10.83 1.19
N GLU A 57 -3.93 -11.71 1.59
CA GLU A 57 -5.36 -11.40 1.51
C GLU A 57 -5.72 -10.17 2.34
N SER A 58 -5.19 -10.05 3.56
CA SER A 58 -5.44 -8.87 4.41
C SER A 58 -4.84 -7.59 3.84
N ALA A 59 -3.76 -7.69 3.06
CA ALA A 59 -3.12 -6.56 2.40
C ALA A 59 -3.97 -5.98 1.26
N GLN A 60 -4.63 -6.83 0.49
CA GLN A 60 -5.43 -6.40 -0.67
C GLN A 60 -6.88 -6.06 -0.31
N ARG A 61 -7.51 -6.79 0.61
CA ARG A 61 -8.94 -6.65 0.94
C ARG A 61 -9.18 -5.65 2.06
N GLY A 62 -8.46 -5.81 3.17
CA GLY A 62 -8.66 -5.07 4.40
C GLY A 62 -10.04 -5.30 5.04
N PHE A 63 -10.15 -4.98 6.33
CA PHE A 63 -11.41 -5.05 7.06
C PHE A 63 -11.70 -3.68 7.68
N TYR A 64 -12.87 -3.14 7.41
CA TYR A 64 -13.31 -1.89 7.98
C TYR A 64 -14.61 -2.10 8.75
N ASN A 65 -14.63 -1.79 10.05
CA ASN A 65 -15.80 -1.87 10.94
C ASN A 65 -16.61 -3.17 10.84
N GLY A 66 -15.92 -4.32 10.74
CA GLY A 66 -16.57 -5.62 10.60
C GLY A 66 -17.16 -5.90 9.23
N ALA A 67 -17.12 -4.94 8.30
CA ALA A 67 -17.41 -5.12 6.90
C ALA A 67 -16.11 -5.29 6.14
N ALA A 68 -15.99 -6.38 5.40
CA ALA A 68 -14.87 -6.62 4.51
C ALA A 68 -14.82 -5.58 3.38
N ASP A 69 -13.62 -5.35 2.86
CA ASP A 69 -13.45 -5.07 1.44
C ASP A 69 -13.64 -3.63 1.02
N ARG A 70 -12.78 -2.75 1.56
CA ARG A 70 -12.56 -1.40 1.01
C ARG A 70 -11.24 -1.29 0.23
N GLY A 71 -10.40 -2.35 0.25
CA GLY A 71 -9.10 -2.31 -0.41
C GLY A 71 -8.07 -1.47 0.33
N TYR A 72 -7.97 -1.62 1.65
CA TYR A 72 -6.86 -1.13 2.47
C TYR A 72 -5.98 -2.32 2.89
N PRO A 73 -4.66 -2.14 3.05
CA PRO A 73 -3.89 -0.94 2.69
C PRO A 73 -3.49 -0.87 1.21
N PHE A 74 -3.61 -1.93 0.40
CA PHE A 74 -3.02 -1.99 -0.94
C PHE A 74 -4.02 -2.28 -2.07
N GLY A 75 -5.30 -2.05 -1.87
CA GLY A 75 -6.34 -2.10 -2.89
C GLY A 75 -6.83 -0.70 -3.28
N ALA A 76 -8.03 -0.64 -3.90
CA ALA A 76 -8.55 0.58 -4.50
C ALA A 76 -8.68 1.75 -3.53
N ALA A 77 -9.05 1.51 -2.27
CA ALA A 77 -9.25 2.61 -1.32
C ALA A 77 -7.99 3.44 -1.08
N ASN A 78 -6.80 2.80 -0.99
CA ASN A 78 -5.54 3.52 -0.83
C ASN A 78 -5.09 4.14 -2.16
N VAL A 79 -5.14 3.38 -3.24
CA VAL A 79 -4.69 3.84 -4.57
C VAL A 79 -5.47 5.09 -5.01
N GLU A 80 -6.82 5.04 -4.93
CA GLU A 80 -7.66 6.19 -5.28
C GLU A 80 -7.41 7.41 -4.39
N GLN A 81 -7.23 7.21 -3.09
CA GLN A 81 -6.96 8.32 -2.18
C GLN A 81 -5.57 8.90 -2.38
N GLY A 82 -4.58 8.09 -2.74
CA GLY A 82 -3.26 8.56 -3.15
C GLY A 82 -3.33 9.46 -4.40
N ASP A 83 -4.14 9.09 -5.37
CA ASP A 83 -4.39 9.90 -6.57
C ASP A 83 -5.21 11.17 -6.26
N MET A 84 -6.24 11.07 -5.42
CA MET A 84 -7.10 12.19 -5.04
C MET A 84 -6.39 13.28 -4.21
N ARG A 85 -5.27 12.96 -3.58
CA ARG A 85 -4.44 13.96 -2.89
C ARG A 85 -3.58 14.77 -3.85
N GLY A 86 -3.50 14.35 -5.11
CA GLY A 86 -2.89 15.07 -6.23
C GLY A 86 -3.92 15.69 -7.17
N GLU A 87 -3.41 16.32 -8.25
CA GLU A 87 -4.19 17.06 -9.26
C GLU A 87 -4.48 16.26 -10.54
N ASP A 88 -3.83 15.11 -10.71
CA ASP A 88 -3.83 14.35 -11.97
C ASP A 88 -5.12 13.53 -12.17
N MET A 89 -5.81 13.24 -11.07
CA MET A 89 -7.13 12.63 -11.09
C MET A 89 -8.15 13.57 -10.44
N TYR A 90 -9.43 13.44 -10.79
CA TYR A 90 -10.49 14.20 -10.14
C TYR A 90 -11.63 13.33 -9.69
N ASN A 91 -12.31 13.76 -8.62
CA ASN A 91 -13.49 13.13 -8.06
C ASN A 91 -14.68 14.09 -8.12
N ASP A 92 -15.76 13.65 -8.76
CA ASP A 92 -17.04 14.37 -8.80
C ASP A 92 -18.15 13.62 -8.03
N GLN A 93 -17.78 12.60 -7.26
CA GLN A 93 -18.68 11.74 -6.50
C GLN A 93 -18.52 11.98 -4.99
N ALA A 94 -19.55 11.62 -4.21
CA ALA A 94 -19.48 11.70 -2.75
C ALA A 94 -18.51 10.68 -2.12
N PHE A 95 -18.19 9.59 -2.82
CA PHE A 95 -17.28 8.57 -2.34
C PHE A 95 -15.83 9.12 -2.32
N TYR A 96 -15.18 9.08 -1.15
CA TYR A 96 -13.85 9.68 -0.89
C TYR A 96 -13.77 11.22 -1.11
N GLU A 97 -14.89 11.93 -1.27
CA GLU A 97 -14.91 13.39 -1.42
C GLU A 97 -14.13 14.09 -0.30
N ILE A 98 -14.24 13.56 0.92
CA ILE A 98 -13.54 14.08 2.10
C ILE A 98 -11.99 14.10 1.93
N THR A 99 -11.42 13.13 1.23
CA THR A 99 -9.99 13.10 0.91
C THR A 99 -9.68 14.10 -0.22
N TYR A 100 -10.52 14.15 -1.26
CA TYR A 100 -10.33 15.04 -2.39
C TYR A 100 -10.36 16.52 -2.00
N THR A 101 -11.29 16.89 -1.11
CA THR A 101 -11.50 18.27 -0.63
C THR A 101 -10.68 18.62 0.61
N ASN A 102 -9.83 17.72 1.10
CA ASN A 102 -9.03 17.87 2.31
C ASN A 102 -9.86 18.15 3.58
N ALA A 103 -11.10 17.66 3.65
CA ALA A 103 -12.03 17.90 4.77
C ALA A 103 -11.97 16.83 5.87
N TYR A 104 -10.92 16.01 5.89
CA TYR A 104 -10.73 14.96 6.88
C TYR A 104 -10.29 15.48 8.26
N ASN A 105 -10.56 14.69 9.28
CA ASN A 105 -10.22 14.94 10.68
C ASN A 105 -9.89 13.61 11.38
N PRO A 106 -9.50 13.60 12.68
CA PRO A 106 -9.15 12.38 13.41
C PRO A 106 -10.24 11.29 13.50
N GLN A 107 -11.49 11.61 13.16
CA GLN A 107 -12.62 10.69 13.16
C GLN A 107 -13.03 10.24 11.75
N SER A 108 -12.35 10.72 10.72
CA SER A 108 -12.71 10.42 9.33
C SER A 108 -12.45 8.97 8.99
N ALA A 109 -13.48 8.30 8.47
CA ALA A 109 -13.45 6.88 8.15
C ALA A 109 -12.33 6.48 7.17
N ASN A 110 -11.96 7.38 6.25
CA ASN A 110 -10.99 7.08 5.21
C ASN A 110 -9.57 6.89 5.77
N ASN A 111 -9.08 7.85 6.56
CA ASN A 111 -7.77 7.76 7.18
C ASN A 111 -7.76 6.71 8.32
N ASN A 112 -8.86 6.59 9.09
CA ASN A 112 -8.99 5.54 10.10
C ASN A 112 -8.96 4.15 9.46
N GLY A 113 -9.64 3.95 8.33
CA GLY A 113 -9.64 2.69 7.60
C GLY A 113 -8.23 2.28 7.16
N MET A 114 -7.43 3.22 6.64
CA MET A 114 -6.04 2.98 6.27
C MET A 114 -5.21 2.54 7.48
N TRP A 115 -5.28 3.28 8.58
CA TRP A 115 -4.55 2.97 9.82
C TRP A 115 -4.91 1.60 10.38
N ILE A 116 -6.20 1.37 10.62
CA ILE A 116 -6.69 0.14 11.26
C ILE A 116 -6.39 -1.10 10.40
N ALA A 117 -6.67 -1.05 9.11
CA ALA A 117 -6.42 -2.19 8.23
C ALA A 117 -4.92 -2.52 8.12
N THR A 118 -4.07 -1.49 8.07
CA THR A 118 -2.62 -1.68 8.00
C THR A 118 -2.07 -2.31 9.28
N TYR A 119 -2.46 -1.81 10.47
CA TYR A 119 -2.01 -2.42 11.73
C TYR A 119 -2.57 -3.82 11.97
N ARG A 120 -3.77 -4.14 11.49
CA ARG A 120 -4.30 -5.51 11.48
C ARG A 120 -3.48 -6.44 10.59
N MET A 121 -3.09 -5.98 9.40
CA MET A 121 -2.18 -6.72 8.53
C MET A 121 -0.83 -6.92 9.22
N LEU A 122 -0.24 -5.88 9.80
CA LEU A 122 1.03 -5.92 10.52
C LEU A 122 1.01 -6.91 11.70
N ASN A 123 -0.11 -6.96 12.43
CA ASN A 123 -0.26 -7.95 13.50
C ASN A 123 -0.24 -9.39 12.95
N ARG A 124 -0.89 -9.67 11.83
CA ARG A 124 -0.83 -10.98 11.16
C ARG A 124 0.58 -11.33 10.68
N VAL A 125 1.29 -10.35 10.11
CA VAL A 125 2.71 -10.49 9.77
C VAL A 125 3.52 -10.95 10.98
N ASN A 126 3.36 -10.28 12.11
CA ASN A 126 4.11 -10.58 13.33
C ASN A 126 3.72 -11.94 13.93
N ILE A 127 2.44 -12.35 13.86
CA ILE A 127 1.99 -13.69 14.28
C ILE A 127 2.72 -14.77 13.47
N VAL A 128 2.80 -14.62 12.16
CA VAL A 128 3.55 -15.56 11.31
C VAL A 128 5.04 -15.56 11.69
N LEU A 129 5.67 -14.40 11.80
CA LEU A 129 7.09 -14.27 12.17
C LEU A 129 7.43 -14.95 13.49
N GLU A 130 6.59 -14.81 14.52
CA GLU A 130 6.79 -15.44 15.83
C GLU A 130 6.57 -16.96 15.80
N ALA A 131 5.72 -17.46 14.89
CA ALA A 131 5.39 -18.88 14.80
C ALA A 131 6.44 -19.71 14.03
N LEU A 132 7.14 -19.10 13.04
CA LEU A 132 8.07 -19.83 12.17
C LEU A 132 9.15 -20.63 12.91
N PRO A 133 9.84 -20.10 13.95
CA PRO A 133 10.86 -20.87 14.68
C PRO A 133 10.29 -22.14 15.33
N GLY A 134 9.12 -22.05 15.95
CA GLY A 134 8.45 -23.20 16.55
C GLY A 134 8.01 -24.25 15.51
N ALA A 135 7.60 -23.82 14.32
CA ALA A 135 7.24 -24.73 13.23
C ALA A 135 8.48 -25.50 12.70
N VAL A 136 9.65 -24.86 12.66
CA VAL A 136 10.92 -25.54 12.31
C VAL A 136 11.33 -26.51 13.41
N GLU A 137 11.30 -26.11 14.68
CA GLU A 137 11.65 -26.97 15.83
C GLU A 137 10.75 -28.22 15.91
N ALA A 138 9.48 -28.05 15.59
CA ALA A 138 8.51 -29.15 15.56
C ALA A 138 8.64 -30.06 14.30
N GLY A 139 9.53 -29.72 13.35
CA GLY A 139 9.67 -30.45 12.07
C GLY A 139 8.49 -30.28 11.12
N VAL A 140 7.68 -29.22 11.30
CA VAL A 140 6.56 -28.87 10.40
C VAL A 140 7.08 -28.21 9.12
N LEU A 141 8.14 -27.41 9.23
CA LEU A 141 8.80 -26.73 8.12
C LEU A 141 10.30 -27.05 8.09
N GLU A 142 10.84 -27.15 6.87
CA GLU A 142 12.28 -27.04 6.68
C GLU A 142 12.74 -25.58 6.90
N GLN A 143 14.00 -25.40 7.38
CA GLN A 143 14.56 -24.08 7.65
C GLN A 143 14.53 -23.18 6.40
N ALA A 144 14.78 -23.75 5.22
CA ALA A 144 14.79 -23.01 3.96
C ALA A 144 13.43 -22.40 3.63
N ASP A 145 12.34 -23.14 3.84
CA ASP A 145 10.97 -22.67 3.60
C ASP A 145 10.59 -21.60 4.64
N ALA A 146 10.94 -21.82 5.91
CA ALA A 146 10.74 -20.84 6.97
C ALA A 146 11.49 -19.52 6.69
N ASP A 147 12.70 -19.61 6.11
CA ASP A 147 13.47 -18.42 5.71
C ASP A 147 12.80 -17.64 4.58
N VAL A 148 12.21 -18.32 3.60
CA VAL A 148 11.43 -17.65 2.53
C VAL A 148 10.21 -16.94 3.13
N TYR A 149 9.41 -17.63 3.94
CA TYR A 149 8.25 -17.02 4.60
C TYR A 149 8.65 -15.85 5.50
N LYS A 150 9.75 -15.96 6.22
CA LYS A 150 10.29 -14.85 7.01
C LYS A 150 10.61 -13.65 6.11
N GLY A 151 11.28 -13.87 4.99
CA GLY A 151 11.60 -12.82 4.02
C GLY A 151 10.35 -12.14 3.48
N GLU A 152 9.30 -12.90 3.14
CA GLU A 152 8.02 -12.35 2.68
C GLU A 152 7.35 -11.48 3.75
N MET A 153 7.31 -11.96 4.98
CA MET A 153 6.70 -11.21 6.10
C MET A 153 7.47 -9.92 6.40
N LEU A 154 8.80 -9.95 6.38
CA LEU A 154 9.63 -8.74 6.58
C LEU A 154 9.42 -7.72 5.46
N PHE A 155 9.36 -8.16 4.20
CA PHE A 155 9.01 -7.30 3.08
C PHE A 155 7.64 -6.65 3.25
N LEU A 156 6.61 -7.42 3.59
CA LEU A 156 5.25 -6.91 3.79
C LEU A 156 5.17 -5.98 5.00
N ARG A 157 5.95 -6.22 6.06
CA ARG A 157 6.04 -5.33 7.23
C ARG A 157 6.64 -3.98 6.85
N ALA A 158 7.74 -4.00 6.10
CA ALA A 158 8.36 -2.78 5.62
C ALA A 158 7.46 -2.00 4.66
N LEU A 159 6.84 -2.68 3.70
CA LEU A 159 5.91 -2.05 2.75
C LEU A 159 4.75 -1.35 3.47
N ALA A 160 4.15 -2.01 4.46
CA ALA A 160 3.03 -1.47 5.20
C ALA A 160 3.41 -0.27 6.08
N HIS A 161 4.54 -0.34 6.80
CA HIS A 161 5.00 0.79 7.60
C HIS A 161 5.45 1.98 6.74
N HIS A 162 6.03 1.73 5.55
CA HIS A 162 6.37 2.81 4.62
C HIS A 162 5.10 3.59 4.18
N GLU A 163 4.03 2.89 3.84
CA GLU A 163 2.75 3.56 3.49
C GLU A 163 2.18 4.36 4.67
N LEU A 164 2.28 3.82 5.91
CA LEU A 164 1.87 4.58 7.10
C LEU A 164 2.69 5.86 7.27
N LEU A 165 4.01 5.79 7.10
CA LEU A 165 4.88 6.97 7.19
C LEU A 165 4.54 8.01 6.13
N VAL A 166 4.29 7.61 4.89
CA VAL A 166 3.92 8.50 3.78
C VAL A 166 2.58 9.21 4.03
N HIS A 167 1.64 8.55 4.71
CA HIS A 167 0.32 9.15 4.96
C HIS A 167 0.22 9.95 6.26
N PHE A 168 0.90 9.51 7.33
CA PHE A 168 0.67 10.00 8.70
C PHE A 168 1.85 10.71 9.33
N ALA A 169 2.99 10.79 8.64
CA ALA A 169 4.19 11.47 9.13
C ALA A 169 4.71 12.49 8.12
N ARG A 170 5.57 13.42 8.56
CA ARG A 170 6.29 14.35 7.68
C ARG A 170 7.30 13.60 6.83
N PRO A 171 7.67 14.12 5.65
CA PRO A 171 8.69 13.51 4.80
C PRO A 171 10.05 13.39 5.52
N TYR A 172 10.75 12.28 5.26
CA TYR A 172 12.11 12.09 5.78
C TYR A 172 13.06 13.23 5.41
N SER A 173 12.94 13.75 4.18
CA SER A 173 13.80 14.83 3.66
C SER A 173 13.57 16.18 4.32
N ASP A 174 12.46 16.37 5.06
CA ASP A 174 12.18 17.59 5.82
C ASP A 174 12.80 17.52 7.23
N ASP A 175 12.37 16.52 8.00
CA ASP A 175 12.82 16.35 9.38
C ASP A 175 12.77 14.86 9.79
N PRO A 176 13.90 14.15 9.78
CA PRO A 176 13.94 12.76 10.22
C PRO A 176 13.70 12.59 11.73
N ASP A 177 13.82 13.65 12.54
CA ASP A 177 13.52 13.61 13.97
C ASP A 177 12.04 13.90 14.27
N ALA A 178 11.24 14.28 13.26
CA ALA A 178 9.81 14.46 13.39
C ALA A 178 9.11 13.16 13.85
N PRO A 179 7.95 13.25 14.54
CA PRO A 179 7.21 12.06 14.97
C PRO A 179 6.85 11.13 13.81
N GLY A 180 7.26 9.86 13.91
CA GLY A 180 6.95 8.79 12.97
C GLY A 180 5.57 8.15 13.22
N VAL A 181 5.51 6.83 13.03
CA VAL A 181 4.35 5.97 13.36
C VAL A 181 4.84 4.79 14.21
N PRO A 182 4.01 4.18 15.06
CA PRO A 182 4.42 3.03 15.86
C PRO A 182 4.93 1.89 14.97
N TYR A 183 6.21 1.52 15.10
CA TYR A 183 6.79 0.40 14.36
C TYR A 183 6.64 -0.88 15.20
N ARG A 184 5.59 -1.65 14.92
CA ARG A 184 5.25 -2.85 15.71
C ARG A 184 5.94 -4.09 15.13
N THR A 185 6.77 -4.75 15.94
CA THR A 185 7.62 -5.90 15.54
C THR A 185 7.25 -7.21 16.22
N PHE A 186 6.21 -7.23 17.04
CA PHE A 186 5.73 -8.42 17.73
C PHE A 186 4.21 -8.58 17.60
N ALA A 187 3.74 -9.82 17.78
CA ALA A 187 2.33 -10.16 17.70
C ALA A 187 1.55 -9.74 18.94
N ILE A 188 0.33 -9.25 18.75
CA ILE A 188 -0.67 -9.05 19.80
C ILE A 188 -1.79 -10.07 19.52
N ASN A 189 -1.58 -11.31 19.94
CA ASN A 189 -2.48 -12.44 19.77
C ASN A 189 -3.04 -12.98 21.09
N ASP A 190 -2.69 -12.34 22.19
CA ASP A 190 -3.18 -12.62 23.54
C ASP A 190 -3.43 -11.31 24.29
N VAL A 191 -4.44 -11.27 25.16
CA VAL A 191 -4.81 -10.08 25.93
C VAL A 191 -3.68 -9.57 26.83
N SER A 192 -2.82 -10.47 27.31
CA SER A 192 -1.65 -10.11 28.13
C SER A 192 -0.58 -9.31 27.38
N LYS A 193 -0.57 -9.38 26.03
CA LYS A 193 0.36 -8.62 25.19
C LYS A 193 -0.16 -7.21 24.84
N VAL A 194 -1.43 -6.91 25.10
CA VAL A 194 -2.03 -5.60 24.78
C VAL A 194 -1.27 -4.44 25.43
N PRO A 195 -0.90 -4.48 26.74
CA PRO A 195 -0.14 -3.38 27.34
C PRO A 195 1.23 -3.14 26.68
N ALA A 196 1.90 -4.21 26.25
CA ALA A 196 3.16 -4.09 25.50
C ALA A 196 2.95 -3.46 24.12
N GLY A 197 1.85 -3.79 23.45
CA GLY A 197 1.45 -3.17 22.18
C GLY A 197 1.13 -1.68 22.32
N GLU A 198 0.42 -1.31 23.37
CA GLU A 198 0.11 0.08 23.70
C GLU A 198 1.37 0.89 24.07
N ALA A 199 2.40 0.24 24.62
CA ALA A 199 3.66 0.89 24.98
C ALA A 199 4.54 1.26 23.77
N VAL A 200 4.23 0.79 22.56
CA VAL A 200 4.98 1.15 21.35
C VAL A 200 4.59 2.56 20.91
N GLY A 201 5.45 3.52 21.21
CA GLY A 201 5.28 4.92 20.78
C GLY A 201 5.53 5.12 19.30
N ARG A 202 5.34 6.36 18.84
CA ARG A 202 5.51 6.73 17.41
C ARG A 202 6.96 6.62 16.95
N GLY A 203 7.94 6.79 17.84
CA GLY A 203 9.33 6.98 17.43
C GLY A 203 9.49 8.21 16.52
N THR A 204 10.63 8.28 15.84
CA THR A 204 10.89 9.29 14.82
C THR A 204 10.72 8.72 13.42
N VAL A 205 10.58 9.60 12.42
CA VAL A 205 10.59 9.22 11.00
C VAL A 205 11.89 8.50 10.67
N GLY A 206 13.04 9.00 11.12
CA GLY A 206 14.36 8.41 10.87
C GLY A 206 14.51 7.01 11.46
N GLU A 207 14.02 6.79 12.69
CA GLU A 207 13.97 5.44 13.29
C GLU A 207 13.09 4.50 12.47
N GLY A 208 11.93 4.98 12.01
CA GLY A 208 11.04 4.23 11.13
C GLY A 208 11.75 3.80 9.84
N TYR A 209 12.39 4.72 9.13
CA TYR A 209 13.13 4.42 7.89
C TYR A 209 14.32 3.49 8.11
N THR A 210 15.01 3.60 9.24
CA THR A 210 16.08 2.67 9.62
C THR A 210 15.55 1.25 9.78
N GLN A 211 14.40 1.10 10.44
CA GLN A 211 13.77 -0.20 10.64
C GLN A 211 13.23 -0.79 9.32
N LEU A 212 12.68 0.05 8.42
CA LEU A 212 12.30 -0.37 7.07
C LEU A 212 13.46 -1.01 6.32
N LEU A 213 14.63 -0.35 6.32
CA LEU A 213 15.81 -0.87 5.64
C LEU A 213 16.37 -2.14 6.31
N THR A 214 16.32 -2.23 7.65
CA THR A 214 16.70 -3.43 8.39
C THR A 214 15.85 -4.64 8.00
N ASP A 215 14.52 -4.47 7.95
CA ASP A 215 13.60 -5.53 7.53
C ASP A 215 13.86 -5.95 6.06
N LEU A 216 14.12 -4.99 5.18
CA LEU A 216 14.35 -5.25 3.76
C LEU A 216 15.71 -5.85 3.45
N ASP A 217 16.74 -5.51 4.22
CA ASP A 217 18.06 -6.14 4.07
C ASP A 217 17.99 -7.62 4.44
N GLU A 218 17.29 -7.97 5.52
CA GLU A 218 17.07 -9.37 5.86
C GLU A 218 16.15 -10.06 4.83
N ALA A 219 15.10 -9.38 4.34
CA ALA A 219 14.23 -9.91 3.29
C ALA A 219 15.01 -10.20 2.00
N GLU A 220 15.86 -9.29 1.54
CA GLU A 220 16.72 -9.50 0.35
C GLU A 220 17.62 -10.74 0.48
N LEU A 221 18.16 -11.00 1.70
CA LEU A 221 19.00 -12.16 1.95
C LEU A 221 18.22 -13.48 1.92
N LYS A 222 16.98 -13.48 2.39
CA LYS A 222 16.16 -14.70 2.55
C LYS A 222 15.33 -15.04 1.33
N LEU A 223 14.92 -14.03 0.57
CA LEU A 223 14.02 -14.22 -0.57
C LEU A 223 14.80 -14.72 -1.81
N PRO A 224 14.26 -15.73 -2.52
CA PRO A 224 14.74 -16.11 -3.85
C PRO A 224 14.32 -15.08 -4.91
N ALA A 225 14.89 -15.16 -6.10
CA ALA A 225 14.27 -14.64 -7.29
C ALA A 225 12.91 -15.34 -7.51
N GLY A 226 11.89 -14.63 -7.97
CA GLY A 226 10.54 -15.19 -8.09
C GLY A 226 9.65 -14.43 -9.05
N THR A 227 8.39 -14.84 -9.09
CA THR A 227 7.32 -14.23 -9.86
C THR A 227 6.69 -13.05 -9.08
N PRO A 228 5.99 -12.12 -9.76
CA PRO A 228 5.46 -10.91 -9.12
C PRO A 228 4.29 -11.14 -8.17
N ASP A 229 3.73 -12.33 -8.11
CA ASP A 229 2.56 -12.70 -7.29
C ASP A 229 2.89 -12.94 -5.81
N ARG A 230 4.17 -13.06 -5.47
CA ARG A 230 4.68 -13.16 -4.10
C ARG A 230 5.88 -12.23 -3.90
N ALA A 231 6.14 -11.86 -2.65
CA ALA A 231 7.36 -11.14 -2.32
C ALA A 231 8.57 -11.98 -2.74
N ASN A 232 9.50 -11.34 -3.42
CA ASN A 232 10.69 -11.95 -3.97
C ASN A 232 11.90 -11.02 -3.77
N LYS A 233 13.09 -11.48 -4.06
CA LYS A 233 14.30 -10.69 -3.87
C LYS A 233 14.27 -9.36 -4.60
N GLY A 234 13.73 -9.34 -5.83
CA GLY A 234 13.57 -8.11 -6.61
C GLY A 234 12.61 -7.11 -5.96
N ALA A 235 11.55 -7.61 -5.31
CA ALA A 235 10.60 -6.75 -4.59
C ALA A 235 11.26 -6.05 -3.38
N ALA A 236 12.08 -6.75 -2.60
CA ALA A 236 12.84 -6.14 -1.49
C ALA A 236 13.79 -5.05 -2.00
N ILE A 237 14.52 -5.31 -3.07
CA ILE A 237 15.46 -4.36 -3.70
C ILE A 237 14.71 -3.14 -4.26
N ALA A 238 13.61 -3.34 -4.99
CA ALA A 238 12.83 -2.25 -5.57
C ALA A 238 12.22 -1.35 -4.49
N LEU A 239 11.73 -1.93 -3.39
CA LEU A 239 11.22 -1.14 -2.27
C LEU A 239 12.35 -0.37 -1.57
N LYS A 240 13.57 -0.92 -1.43
CA LYS A 240 14.72 -0.16 -0.94
C LYS A 240 15.05 1.02 -1.85
N SER A 241 15.00 0.85 -3.18
CA SER A 241 15.17 1.97 -4.11
C SER A 241 14.15 3.09 -3.87
N ARG A 242 12.86 2.77 -3.67
CA ARG A 242 11.82 3.75 -3.33
C ARG A 242 12.09 4.44 -2.00
N ILE A 243 12.44 3.70 -0.96
CA ILE A 243 12.74 4.24 0.37
C ILE A 243 13.94 5.18 0.32
N LYS A 244 15.02 4.77 -0.34
CA LYS A 244 16.23 5.61 -0.52
C LYS A 244 15.95 6.85 -1.35
N LEU A 245 15.03 6.80 -2.33
CA LEU A 245 14.55 7.98 -3.05
C LEU A 245 13.89 8.98 -2.10
N HIS A 246 13.04 8.52 -1.19
CA HIS A 246 12.40 9.36 -0.17
C HIS A 246 13.42 9.96 0.82
N MET A 247 14.49 9.23 1.11
CA MET A 247 15.60 9.69 1.95
C MET A 247 16.56 10.64 1.22
N GLN A 248 16.44 10.81 -0.10
CA GLN A 248 17.42 11.49 -0.95
C GLN A 248 18.83 10.83 -0.94
N ASP A 249 18.88 9.53 -0.63
CA ASP A 249 20.10 8.73 -0.78
C ASP A 249 20.30 8.35 -2.24
N TRP A 250 20.74 9.31 -3.05
CA TRP A 250 20.87 9.14 -4.51
C TRP A 250 21.84 8.02 -4.90
N ALA A 251 22.96 7.91 -4.21
CA ALA A 251 23.93 6.85 -4.44
C ALA A 251 23.34 5.46 -4.08
N GLY A 252 22.59 5.41 -2.99
CA GLY A 252 21.86 4.23 -2.58
C GLY A 252 20.77 3.81 -3.57
N VAL A 253 20.04 4.76 -4.15
CA VAL A 253 19.05 4.49 -5.22
C VAL A 253 19.73 3.80 -6.40
N LEU A 254 20.86 4.33 -6.90
CA LEU A 254 21.60 3.73 -8.01
C LEU A 254 22.15 2.34 -7.67
N THR A 255 22.61 2.14 -6.43
CA THR A 255 23.09 0.84 -5.95
C THR A 255 21.99 -0.22 -5.99
N GLU A 256 20.77 0.12 -5.54
CA GLU A 256 19.66 -0.83 -5.59
C GLU A 256 19.17 -1.06 -7.03
N ALA A 257 19.07 0.00 -7.84
CA ALA A 257 18.61 -0.13 -9.23
C ALA A 257 19.51 -1.07 -10.04
N ALA A 258 20.84 -0.96 -9.91
CA ALA A 258 21.80 -1.79 -10.62
C ALA A 258 21.66 -3.30 -10.34
N LYS A 259 21.13 -3.69 -9.15
CA LYS A 259 20.88 -5.10 -8.81
C LYS A 259 19.73 -5.72 -9.63
N LEU A 260 18.87 -4.90 -10.23
CA LEU A 260 17.65 -5.35 -10.93
C LEU A 260 17.80 -5.39 -12.45
N GLU A 261 18.82 -4.74 -13.02
CA GLU A 261 19.01 -4.60 -14.49
C GLU A 261 19.08 -5.93 -15.24
N ALA A 262 19.57 -6.99 -14.62
CA ALA A 262 19.71 -8.29 -15.28
C ALA A 262 18.42 -9.12 -15.29
N GLY A 263 17.42 -8.77 -14.48
CA GLY A 263 16.22 -9.59 -14.26
C GLY A 263 14.90 -8.94 -14.71
N TYR A 264 14.92 -7.62 -14.94
CA TYR A 264 13.73 -6.84 -15.24
C TYR A 264 13.98 -5.89 -16.40
N ASP A 265 12.92 -5.50 -17.09
CA ASP A 265 12.99 -4.56 -18.21
C ASP A 265 11.67 -3.79 -18.35
N VAL A 266 11.77 -2.57 -18.85
CA VAL A 266 10.62 -1.75 -19.23
C VAL A 266 9.97 -2.35 -20.47
N THR A 267 8.73 -2.81 -20.38
CA THR A 267 8.02 -3.43 -21.53
C THR A 267 7.81 -2.46 -22.67
N ALA A 268 7.99 -2.92 -23.90
CA ALA A 268 7.79 -2.10 -25.10
C ALA A 268 6.38 -1.53 -25.22
N ASN A 269 5.36 -2.28 -24.77
CA ASN A 269 3.99 -1.79 -24.73
C ASN A 269 3.62 -1.37 -23.29
N PRO A 270 3.28 -0.10 -23.05
CA PRO A 270 2.91 0.40 -21.72
C PRO A 270 1.71 -0.29 -21.06
N SER A 271 0.87 -0.98 -21.83
CA SER A 271 -0.28 -1.70 -21.27
C SER A 271 0.03 -3.10 -20.76
N THR A 272 1.16 -3.69 -21.13
CA THR A 272 1.53 -5.08 -20.78
C THR A 272 1.46 -5.35 -19.25
N PRO A 273 1.96 -4.47 -18.37
CA PRO A 273 1.93 -4.70 -16.93
C PRO A 273 0.54 -4.90 -16.34
N PHE A 274 -0.50 -4.48 -17.06
CA PHE A 274 -1.90 -4.47 -16.60
C PHE A 274 -2.79 -5.51 -17.30
N ARG A 275 -2.24 -6.40 -18.13
CA ARG A 275 -3.03 -7.33 -18.98
C ARG A 275 -2.96 -8.79 -18.51
N GLY A 276 -2.50 -9.01 -17.28
CA GLY A 276 -2.27 -10.36 -16.78
C GLY A 276 -1.03 -11.03 -17.39
N GLY A 277 -0.63 -12.15 -16.82
CA GLY A 277 0.55 -12.87 -17.25
C GLY A 277 1.87 -12.30 -16.68
N THR A 278 2.97 -12.89 -17.12
CA THR A 278 4.31 -12.46 -16.74
C THR A 278 4.73 -11.22 -17.54
N SER A 279 5.18 -10.20 -16.85
CA SER A 279 5.73 -8.98 -17.43
C SER A 279 7.10 -8.72 -16.83
N THR A 280 8.08 -8.36 -17.63
CA THR A 280 9.41 -7.96 -17.17
C THR A 280 9.38 -6.64 -16.39
N ASP A 281 8.31 -5.85 -16.52
CA ASP A 281 8.12 -4.61 -15.76
C ASP A 281 7.50 -4.87 -14.38
N ASN A 282 6.75 -5.97 -14.15
CA ASN A 282 6.14 -6.26 -12.87
C ASN A 282 7.13 -6.95 -11.93
N ILE A 283 7.44 -6.29 -10.80
CA ILE A 283 8.34 -6.83 -9.76
C ILE A 283 7.53 -7.45 -8.63
N PHE A 284 6.45 -6.77 -8.21
CA PHE A 284 5.53 -7.26 -7.19
C PHE A 284 4.12 -6.71 -7.38
N SER A 285 3.13 -7.58 -7.27
CA SER A 285 1.71 -7.26 -7.37
C SER A 285 0.91 -8.05 -6.34
N PHE A 286 -0.11 -7.43 -5.74
CA PHE A 286 -1.14 -8.22 -5.06
C PHE A 286 -2.06 -8.85 -6.08
N ILE A 287 -2.21 -10.17 -5.99
CA ILE A 287 -3.02 -10.95 -6.93
C ILE A 287 -4.42 -11.12 -6.37
N ASN A 288 -5.41 -10.90 -7.21
CA ASN A 288 -6.81 -11.17 -6.94
C ASN A 288 -7.26 -12.45 -7.64
N SER A 289 -8.23 -13.13 -7.06
CA SER A 289 -8.94 -14.25 -7.67
C SER A 289 -10.45 -14.06 -7.56
N GLU A 290 -11.24 -14.84 -8.27
CA GLU A 290 -12.69 -14.79 -8.18
C GLU A 290 -13.18 -15.04 -6.73
N GLY A 291 -12.54 -15.98 -6.03
CA GLY A 291 -12.87 -16.32 -4.63
C GLY A 291 -12.22 -15.41 -3.58
N SER A 292 -11.17 -14.67 -3.92
CA SER A 292 -10.45 -13.77 -3.01
C SER A 292 -10.07 -12.48 -3.72
N ASN A 293 -10.93 -11.48 -3.60
CA ASN A 293 -10.72 -10.13 -4.09
C ASN A 293 -11.43 -9.11 -3.17
N PRO A 294 -11.11 -7.81 -3.25
CA PRO A 294 -11.69 -6.79 -2.37
C PRO A 294 -13.10 -6.34 -2.77
N ASN A 295 -13.84 -7.11 -3.52
CA ASN A 295 -15.20 -6.86 -3.98
C ASN A 295 -15.37 -5.50 -4.71
N THR A 296 -16.61 -5.11 -4.96
CA THR A 296 -16.95 -3.90 -5.74
C THR A 296 -16.39 -2.62 -5.14
N ASN A 297 -16.24 -2.53 -3.81
CA ASN A 297 -15.80 -1.30 -3.14
C ASN A 297 -14.28 -1.25 -2.88
N GLY A 298 -13.54 -2.26 -3.28
CA GLY A 298 -12.11 -2.35 -3.02
C GLY A 298 -11.29 -2.79 -4.23
N ALA A 299 -11.92 -3.31 -5.30
CA ALA A 299 -11.23 -3.72 -6.51
C ALA A 299 -11.00 -2.52 -7.45
N LEU A 300 -9.78 -2.40 -7.97
CA LEU A 300 -9.36 -1.29 -8.85
C LEU A 300 -10.24 -1.18 -10.10
N ALA A 301 -10.49 -2.28 -10.82
CA ALA A 301 -11.36 -2.27 -11.98
C ALA A 301 -12.77 -1.74 -11.65
N ALA A 302 -13.35 -2.22 -10.54
CA ALA A 302 -14.69 -1.79 -10.15
C ALA A 302 -14.76 -0.31 -9.80
N MET A 303 -13.76 0.22 -9.13
CA MET A 303 -13.78 1.59 -8.59
C MET A 303 -13.39 2.63 -9.65
N TYR A 304 -12.30 2.41 -10.38
CA TYR A 304 -11.82 3.30 -11.44
C TYR A 304 -12.54 3.15 -12.77
N GLY A 305 -13.06 1.93 -13.03
CA GLY A 305 -13.51 1.52 -14.35
C GLY A 305 -14.61 2.39 -14.95
N ASN A 306 -14.61 2.44 -16.28
CA ASN A 306 -15.62 3.17 -17.05
C ASN A 306 -17.03 2.62 -16.77
N PRO A 307 -17.99 3.46 -16.39
CA PRO A 307 -19.38 3.04 -16.16
C PRO A 307 -20.07 2.36 -17.34
N ALA A 308 -19.67 2.65 -18.57
CA ALA A 308 -20.22 1.98 -19.76
C ALA A 308 -19.80 0.50 -19.84
N ASP A 309 -18.70 0.13 -19.20
CA ASP A 309 -18.12 -1.21 -19.23
C ASP A 309 -18.39 -2.00 -17.92
N GLY A 310 -19.10 -1.39 -16.96
CA GLY A 310 -19.48 -2.01 -15.69
C GLY A 310 -18.69 -1.52 -14.47
N GLY A 311 -17.76 -0.58 -14.65
CA GLY A 311 -17.07 0.10 -13.56
C GLY A 311 -17.96 1.17 -12.90
N ARG A 312 -17.50 1.72 -11.77
CA ARG A 312 -18.21 2.80 -11.05
C ARG A 312 -17.75 4.20 -11.44
N GLY A 313 -16.55 4.33 -12.00
CA GLY A 313 -15.97 5.58 -12.46
C GLY A 313 -15.89 6.65 -11.37
N LEU A 314 -15.51 6.26 -10.15
CA LEU A 314 -15.48 7.18 -9.00
C LEU A 314 -14.38 8.21 -9.14
N VAL A 315 -13.25 7.82 -9.71
CA VAL A 315 -12.10 8.68 -9.94
C VAL A 315 -11.76 8.66 -11.42
N LYS A 316 -11.56 9.84 -11.99
CA LYS A 316 -11.37 10.07 -13.43
C LYS A 316 -10.08 10.80 -13.66
N ILE A 317 -9.53 10.67 -14.87
CA ILE A 317 -8.36 11.45 -15.28
C ILE A 317 -8.74 12.92 -15.34
N SER A 318 -7.93 13.78 -14.70
CA SER A 318 -8.17 15.22 -14.64
C SER A 318 -7.91 15.89 -16.00
N PRO A 319 -8.74 16.88 -16.40
CA PRO A 319 -8.42 17.68 -17.56
C PRO A 319 -7.12 18.49 -17.40
N LEU A 320 -6.62 18.68 -16.16
CA LEU A 320 -5.36 19.37 -15.88
C LEU A 320 -4.18 18.59 -16.46
N ILE A 321 -4.06 17.30 -16.19
CA ILE A 321 -2.99 16.48 -16.80
C ILE A 321 -3.28 16.15 -18.26
N TRP A 322 -4.56 15.90 -18.60
CA TRP A 322 -4.92 15.57 -19.98
C TRP A 322 -4.54 16.64 -20.98
N ARG A 323 -4.59 17.90 -20.59
CA ARG A 323 -4.24 19.08 -21.41
C ARG A 323 -2.82 19.56 -21.20
N ALA A 324 -2.07 18.91 -20.33
CA ALA A 324 -0.70 19.33 -20.03
C ALA A 324 0.20 19.14 -21.29
N ASP A 325 0.97 20.17 -21.63
CA ASP A 325 1.84 20.18 -22.80
C ASP A 325 2.91 19.07 -22.75
N PHE A 326 3.27 18.62 -21.55
CA PHE A 326 4.26 17.56 -21.37
C PHE A 326 3.69 16.16 -21.70
N TRP A 327 2.36 15.98 -21.77
CA TRP A 327 1.75 14.71 -22.21
C TRP A 327 1.39 14.78 -23.69
N HIS A 328 2.28 14.29 -24.52
CA HIS A 328 2.17 14.41 -25.98
C HIS A 328 0.85 13.85 -26.50
N ALA A 329 0.27 14.47 -27.53
CA ALA A 329 -1.04 14.08 -28.07
C ALA A 329 -1.04 12.68 -28.71
N GLU A 330 0.10 12.26 -29.26
CA GLU A 330 0.29 10.95 -29.90
C GLU A 330 0.82 9.87 -28.94
N ASP A 331 0.91 10.17 -27.64
CA ASP A 331 1.29 9.18 -26.62
C ASP A 331 0.26 8.03 -26.61
N THR A 332 0.72 6.83 -26.88
CA THR A 332 -0.13 5.64 -26.98
C THR A 332 -0.84 5.30 -25.68
N ARG A 333 -0.34 5.76 -24.53
CA ARG A 333 -1.02 5.60 -23.22
C ARG A 333 -2.37 6.33 -23.19
N ARG A 334 -2.56 7.40 -24.01
CA ARG A 334 -3.85 8.09 -24.16
C ARG A 334 -4.94 7.22 -24.81
N THR A 335 -4.56 6.22 -25.56
CA THR A 335 -5.50 5.34 -26.29
C THR A 335 -5.54 3.93 -25.71
N THR A 336 -4.43 3.41 -25.20
CA THR A 336 -4.33 2.03 -24.71
C THR A 336 -4.63 1.89 -23.22
N LEU A 337 -4.44 2.97 -22.45
CA LEU A 337 -4.64 2.99 -21.00
C LEU A 337 -5.76 3.93 -20.54
N THR A 338 -6.55 4.47 -21.49
CA THR A 338 -7.71 5.30 -21.16
C THR A 338 -8.93 4.91 -21.99
N ALA A 339 -10.11 5.11 -21.40
CA ALA A 339 -11.41 4.97 -22.06
C ALA A 339 -12.25 6.23 -21.85
N ARG A 340 -13.07 6.58 -22.85
CA ARG A 340 -13.96 7.75 -22.80
C ARG A 340 -15.40 7.33 -22.65
N ASN A 341 -16.13 8.03 -21.80
CA ASN A 341 -17.57 7.90 -21.71
C ASN A 341 -18.18 9.24 -21.29
N GLY A 342 -19.04 9.79 -22.17
CA GLY A 342 -19.66 11.09 -21.92
C GLY A 342 -18.62 12.18 -21.64
N ALA A 343 -18.66 12.76 -20.47
CA ALA A 343 -17.74 13.81 -20.01
C ALA A 343 -16.50 13.29 -19.29
N GLY A 344 -16.36 11.96 -19.10
CA GLY A 344 -15.27 11.38 -18.34
C GLY A 344 -14.20 10.74 -19.22
N ILE A 345 -12.96 10.80 -18.75
CA ILE A 345 -11.86 9.95 -19.20
C ILE A 345 -11.45 9.09 -18.01
N TYR A 346 -11.51 7.77 -18.21
CA TYR A 346 -11.29 6.75 -17.18
C TYR A 346 -10.00 6.00 -17.49
N THR A 347 -9.33 5.46 -16.48
CA THR A 347 -8.22 4.55 -16.74
C THR A 347 -8.72 3.22 -17.29
N SER A 348 -7.97 2.65 -18.22
CA SER A 348 -8.10 1.27 -18.72
C SER A 348 -6.94 0.39 -18.27
N LYS A 349 -6.26 0.75 -17.17
CA LYS A 349 -5.23 -0.11 -16.57
C LYS A 349 -5.84 -1.39 -16.01
N TYR A 350 -7.04 -1.29 -15.45
CA TYR A 350 -7.80 -2.38 -14.83
C TYR A 350 -9.10 -2.60 -15.59
N LEU A 351 -9.38 -3.80 -16.06
CA LEU A 351 -10.48 -4.09 -17.00
C LEU A 351 -11.43 -5.20 -16.56
N ASP A 352 -11.09 -5.98 -15.53
CA ASP A 352 -11.98 -7.03 -15.05
C ASP A 352 -13.02 -6.49 -14.06
N TYR A 353 -14.09 -5.95 -14.61
CA TYR A 353 -15.21 -5.37 -13.85
C TYR A 353 -16.12 -6.43 -13.22
N VAL A 354 -16.08 -7.66 -13.70
CA VAL A 354 -17.00 -8.74 -13.35
C VAL A 354 -16.40 -9.61 -12.23
N THR A 355 -15.29 -10.27 -12.50
CA THR A 355 -14.65 -11.20 -11.56
C THR A 355 -13.65 -10.50 -10.65
N ARG A 356 -13.16 -9.30 -11.03
CA ARG A 356 -12.27 -8.44 -10.25
C ARG A 356 -10.94 -9.11 -9.93
N THR A 357 -10.41 -9.82 -10.91
CA THR A 357 -9.16 -10.58 -10.79
C THR A 357 -7.93 -9.84 -11.27
N ASP A 358 -8.08 -8.60 -11.75
CA ASP A 358 -6.94 -7.77 -12.12
C ASP A 358 -5.95 -7.67 -10.95
N PRO A 359 -4.65 -7.93 -11.17
CA PRO A 359 -3.63 -7.72 -10.16
C PRO A 359 -3.49 -6.23 -9.83
N ASN A 360 -3.06 -5.93 -8.60
CA ASN A 360 -2.66 -4.59 -8.22
C ASN A 360 -1.13 -4.48 -8.23
N PRO A 361 -0.51 -3.88 -9.26
CA PRO A 361 0.93 -3.64 -9.30
C PRO A 361 1.36 -2.67 -8.20
N ILE A 362 2.29 -3.09 -7.35
CA ILE A 362 2.83 -2.28 -6.24
C ILE A 362 4.23 -1.77 -6.57
N LEU A 363 5.05 -2.61 -7.21
CA LEU A 363 6.42 -2.30 -7.60
C LEU A 363 6.60 -2.71 -9.07
N ARG A 364 6.96 -1.74 -9.89
CA ARG A 364 7.27 -1.94 -11.31
C ARG A 364 8.70 -1.47 -11.61
N TYR A 365 9.33 -2.11 -12.58
CA TYR A 365 10.68 -1.76 -12.99
C TYR A 365 10.75 -0.34 -13.60
N SER A 366 9.70 0.11 -14.29
CA SER A 366 9.56 1.50 -14.72
C SER A 366 9.74 2.50 -13.57
N GLU A 367 9.31 2.16 -12.33
CA GLU A 367 9.56 3.00 -11.17
C GLU A 367 11.03 3.01 -10.77
N VAL A 368 11.67 1.85 -10.77
CA VAL A 368 13.12 1.74 -10.46
C VAL A 368 13.95 2.55 -11.45
N VAL A 369 13.61 2.47 -12.74
CA VAL A 369 14.25 3.25 -13.82
C VAL A 369 14.06 4.75 -13.60
N LEU A 370 12.85 5.21 -13.28
CA LEU A 370 12.59 6.63 -13.03
C LEU A 370 13.18 7.12 -11.70
N ASN A 371 13.31 6.27 -10.69
CA ASN A 371 14.05 6.57 -9.46
C ASN A 371 15.54 6.75 -9.77
N ALA A 372 16.12 5.86 -10.57
CA ALA A 372 17.51 5.96 -11.01
C ALA A 372 17.75 7.17 -11.92
N ALA A 373 16.78 7.54 -12.76
CA ALA A 373 16.84 8.76 -13.57
C ALA A 373 16.93 10.01 -12.68
N GLU A 374 16.06 10.10 -11.66
CA GLU A 374 16.10 11.22 -10.71
C GLU A 374 17.41 11.26 -9.94
N ALA A 375 17.88 10.12 -9.43
CA ALA A 375 19.14 10.03 -8.71
C ALA A 375 20.34 10.48 -9.57
N ASN A 376 20.41 10.04 -10.84
CA ASN A 376 21.44 10.50 -11.77
C ASN A 376 21.34 12.01 -12.03
N ALA A 377 20.14 12.54 -12.22
CA ALA A 377 19.96 13.99 -12.41
C ALA A 377 20.42 14.79 -11.18
N GLN A 378 20.10 14.33 -9.97
CA GLN A 378 20.54 14.98 -8.73
C GLN A 378 22.06 14.94 -8.54
N LEU A 379 22.71 13.86 -8.98
CA LEU A 379 24.16 13.72 -8.94
C LEU A 379 24.89 14.42 -10.12
N GLY A 380 24.15 15.08 -11.03
CA GLY A 380 24.71 15.79 -12.18
C GLY A 380 25.02 14.90 -13.40
N ASN A 381 24.67 13.64 -13.39
CA ASN A 381 24.85 12.67 -14.49
C ASN A 381 23.69 12.82 -15.50
N LEU A 382 23.56 13.98 -16.12
CA LEU A 382 22.36 14.37 -16.87
C LEU A 382 22.09 13.50 -18.09
N ASP A 383 23.12 13.07 -18.84
CA ASP A 383 22.93 12.21 -20.02
C ASP A 383 22.43 10.81 -19.62
N ALA A 384 22.92 10.25 -18.50
CA ALA A 384 22.41 9.00 -17.95
C ALA A 384 20.97 9.14 -17.47
N ALA A 385 20.63 10.23 -16.80
CA ALA A 385 19.26 10.53 -16.37
C ALA A 385 18.29 10.61 -17.55
N VAL A 386 18.70 11.30 -18.63
CA VAL A 386 17.90 11.47 -19.84
C VAL A 386 17.73 10.14 -20.59
N ALA A 387 18.76 9.31 -20.66
CA ALA A 387 18.65 7.98 -21.27
C ALA A 387 17.61 7.12 -20.54
N LEU A 388 17.61 7.14 -19.21
CA LEU A 388 16.64 6.40 -18.39
C LEU A 388 15.20 6.92 -18.54
N VAL A 389 14.97 8.24 -18.49
CA VAL A 389 13.60 8.76 -18.70
C VAL A 389 13.10 8.50 -20.10
N ASN A 390 13.96 8.57 -21.13
CA ASN A 390 13.59 8.25 -22.51
C ASN A 390 13.20 6.76 -22.65
N SER A 391 13.85 5.83 -21.96
CA SER A 391 13.49 4.40 -22.04
C SER A 391 12.05 4.12 -21.57
N VAL A 392 11.51 4.94 -20.66
CA VAL A 392 10.11 4.83 -20.22
C VAL A 392 9.17 5.62 -21.14
N ARG A 393 9.56 6.83 -21.56
CA ARG A 393 8.76 7.73 -22.35
C ARG A 393 8.63 7.29 -23.80
N ASP A 394 9.75 7.02 -24.47
CA ASP A 394 9.80 6.90 -25.93
C ASP A 394 9.09 5.62 -26.44
N ARG A 395 8.98 4.57 -25.60
CA ARG A 395 8.17 3.38 -25.92
C ARG A 395 6.70 3.69 -26.21
N ALA A 396 6.21 4.83 -25.73
CA ALA A 396 4.82 5.25 -25.89
C ALA A 396 4.64 6.29 -27.00
N LEU A 397 5.71 6.72 -27.64
CA LEU A 397 5.69 7.78 -28.65
C LEU A 397 6.08 7.26 -30.04
N PRO A 398 5.57 7.86 -31.12
CA PRO A 398 6.05 7.55 -32.46
C PRO A 398 7.48 8.08 -32.65
N ASP A 399 8.24 7.42 -33.54
CA ASP A 399 9.64 7.77 -33.86
C ASP A 399 9.81 9.22 -34.37
N THR A 400 8.71 9.85 -34.78
CA THR A 400 8.69 11.27 -35.25
C THR A 400 8.83 12.25 -34.10
N VAL A 401 8.58 11.82 -32.84
CA VAL A 401 8.77 12.65 -31.65
C VAL A 401 10.18 12.45 -31.12
N PRO A 402 11.04 13.47 -31.13
CA PRO A 402 12.42 13.30 -30.72
C PRO A 402 12.56 12.95 -29.24
N SER A 403 13.54 12.11 -28.96
CA SER A 403 13.98 11.83 -27.59
C SER A 403 14.48 13.10 -26.92
N PHE A 404 14.35 13.16 -25.60
CA PHE A 404 14.94 14.24 -24.83
C PHE A 404 16.47 14.21 -24.90
N THR A 405 17.09 15.40 -24.80
CA THR A 405 18.51 15.56 -24.54
C THR A 405 18.71 16.51 -23.35
N ALA A 406 19.78 16.34 -22.59
CA ALA A 406 20.06 17.19 -21.42
C ALA A 406 20.15 18.69 -21.83
N ALA A 407 20.77 18.98 -22.97
CA ALA A 407 20.83 20.34 -23.52
C ALA A 407 19.46 20.87 -23.96
N GLY A 408 18.65 20.04 -24.62
CA GLY A 408 17.29 20.40 -25.07
C GLY A 408 16.34 20.69 -23.91
N LEU A 409 16.54 20.03 -22.77
CA LEU A 409 15.79 20.28 -21.53
C LEU A 409 16.31 21.46 -20.72
N GLY A 410 17.44 22.08 -21.09
CA GLY A 410 17.99 23.26 -20.39
C GLY A 410 18.77 22.91 -19.11
N GLY A 411 19.32 21.72 -19.02
CA GLY A 411 20.16 21.27 -17.90
C GLY A 411 19.38 20.60 -16.76
N GLN A 412 19.98 20.53 -15.58
CA GLN A 412 19.50 19.71 -14.45
C GLN A 412 18.04 19.98 -14.07
N ALA A 413 17.65 21.23 -13.91
CA ALA A 413 16.28 21.59 -13.52
C ALA A 413 15.22 21.11 -14.53
N GLY A 414 15.53 21.25 -15.83
CA GLY A 414 14.66 20.78 -16.89
C GLY A 414 14.61 19.25 -16.97
N VAL A 415 15.74 18.57 -16.76
CA VAL A 415 15.80 17.09 -16.71
C VAL A 415 14.96 16.57 -15.53
N LEU A 416 15.09 17.14 -14.33
CA LEU A 416 14.26 16.78 -13.17
C LEU A 416 12.77 17.01 -13.46
N THR A 417 12.43 18.15 -14.06
CA THR A 417 11.04 18.46 -14.46
C THR A 417 10.49 17.41 -15.43
N ALA A 418 11.28 17.01 -16.42
CA ALA A 418 10.88 15.97 -17.38
C ALA A 418 10.66 14.61 -16.70
N ILE A 419 11.51 14.23 -15.75
CA ILE A 419 11.36 13.00 -14.96
C ILE A 419 10.09 13.07 -14.11
N TYR A 420 9.83 14.16 -13.39
CA TYR A 420 8.62 14.31 -12.58
C TYR A 420 7.35 14.26 -13.42
N ASN A 421 7.37 14.87 -14.61
CA ASN A 421 6.24 14.82 -15.55
C ASN A 421 6.03 13.41 -16.11
N GLU A 422 7.11 12.68 -16.44
CA GLU A 422 7.00 11.30 -16.91
C GLU A 422 6.42 10.38 -15.82
N ARG A 423 6.85 10.55 -14.56
CA ARG A 423 6.26 9.81 -13.41
C ARG A 423 4.75 10.05 -13.28
N ARG A 424 4.27 11.28 -13.50
CA ARG A 424 2.83 11.61 -13.45
C ARG A 424 2.04 10.87 -14.53
N ILE A 425 2.59 10.74 -15.74
CA ILE A 425 1.93 10.01 -16.84
C ILE A 425 2.00 8.50 -16.59
N GLU A 426 3.18 7.99 -16.27
CA GLU A 426 3.43 6.56 -16.13
C GLU A 426 2.64 5.94 -14.97
N PHE A 427 2.56 6.62 -13.83
CA PHE A 427 1.90 6.11 -12.63
C PHE A 427 0.48 6.65 -12.42
N LEU A 428 -0.13 7.24 -13.44
CA LEU A 428 -1.52 7.70 -13.39
C LEU A 428 -2.45 6.54 -13.04
N ALA A 429 -3.32 6.74 -12.06
CA ALA A 429 -4.22 5.71 -11.51
C ALA A 429 -3.51 4.53 -10.80
N GLU A 430 -2.33 4.76 -10.23
CA GLU A 430 -1.60 3.80 -9.40
C GLU A 430 -1.37 4.30 -7.95
N GLY A 431 -1.96 5.46 -7.58
CA GLY A 431 -1.85 6.04 -6.23
C GLY A 431 -0.49 6.67 -5.91
N ARG A 432 0.43 6.77 -6.88
CA ARG A 432 1.81 7.23 -6.65
C ARG A 432 1.96 8.74 -6.57
N ARG A 433 0.98 9.50 -7.06
CA ARG A 433 1.06 10.97 -7.07
C ARG A 433 1.24 11.56 -5.68
N TRP A 434 0.53 11.05 -4.67
CA TRP A 434 0.69 11.51 -3.30
C TRP A 434 2.11 11.28 -2.77
N SER A 435 2.66 10.10 -2.98
CA SER A 435 4.02 9.76 -2.55
C SER A 435 5.07 10.72 -3.13
N ASP A 436 4.94 11.09 -4.42
CA ASP A 436 5.80 12.07 -5.06
C ASP A 436 5.58 13.49 -4.50
N ILE A 437 4.33 13.94 -4.32
CA ILE A 437 4.04 15.25 -3.71
C ILE A 437 4.64 15.33 -2.30
N HIS A 438 4.43 14.29 -1.48
CA HIS A 438 4.90 14.22 -0.10
C HIS A 438 6.42 14.40 -0.01
N ARG A 439 7.20 13.59 -0.74
CA ARG A 439 8.66 13.68 -0.71
C ARG A 439 9.22 14.95 -1.35
N LEU A 440 8.61 15.43 -2.45
CA LEU A 440 9.07 16.62 -3.15
C LEU A 440 8.74 17.92 -2.38
N ALA A 441 7.64 17.94 -1.63
CA ALA A 441 7.32 19.06 -0.77
C ALA A 441 8.28 19.12 0.44
N GLY A 442 8.59 17.99 1.07
CA GLY A 442 9.61 17.94 2.12
C GLY A 442 11.00 18.33 1.64
N ALA A 443 11.33 18.03 0.39
CA ALA A 443 12.58 18.45 -0.25
C ALA A 443 12.59 19.94 -0.69
N GLY A 444 11.49 20.69 -0.49
CA GLY A 444 11.38 22.09 -0.93
C GLY A 444 11.23 22.25 -2.45
N VAL A 445 11.01 21.19 -3.20
CA VAL A 445 10.79 21.22 -4.65
C VAL A 445 9.35 21.64 -4.97
N MET A 446 8.40 21.25 -4.13
CA MET A 446 6.99 21.66 -4.22
C MET A 446 6.60 22.46 -2.98
N VAL A 447 5.70 23.42 -3.15
CA VAL A 447 5.21 24.27 -2.05
C VAL A 447 4.06 23.63 -1.26
N GLY A 448 3.68 22.43 -1.62
CA GLY A 448 2.55 21.68 -1.06
C GLY A 448 1.80 20.91 -2.12
N THR A 449 0.51 20.61 -1.90
CA THR A 449 -0.32 19.95 -2.93
C THR A 449 -0.75 20.97 -3.98
N PRO A 450 -0.69 20.62 -5.28
CA PRO A 450 -1.20 21.47 -6.34
C PRO A 450 -2.73 21.64 -6.25
N PRO A 451 -3.26 22.74 -6.86
CA PRO A 451 -4.71 22.92 -6.97
C PRO A 451 -5.34 21.86 -7.87
N LYS A 452 -6.50 21.34 -7.44
CA LYS A 452 -7.25 20.26 -8.09
C LYS A 452 -8.46 20.80 -8.84
N ALA A 453 -8.90 20.09 -9.87
CA ALA A 453 -10.13 20.48 -10.57
C ALA A 453 -11.37 20.33 -9.66
N THR A 454 -12.20 21.39 -9.56
CA THR A 454 -13.33 21.43 -8.63
C THR A 454 -14.69 21.24 -9.27
N SER A 455 -14.76 21.31 -10.59
CA SER A 455 -16.06 21.33 -11.27
C SER A 455 -16.72 19.96 -11.30
N ARG A 456 -17.85 19.79 -10.60
CA ARG A 456 -18.76 18.65 -10.81
C ARG A 456 -19.42 18.67 -12.21
N SER A 457 -19.25 19.74 -12.97
CA SER A 457 -19.75 19.92 -14.33
C SER A 457 -18.64 19.88 -15.39
N ILE A 458 -17.55 19.11 -15.14
CA ILE A 458 -16.53 18.84 -16.16
C ILE A 458 -17.21 18.14 -17.34
N THR A 459 -16.99 18.67 -18.54
CA THR A 459 -17.57 18.20 -19.79
C THR A 459 -16.48 17.80 -20.79
N ASN A 460 -16.83 17.14 -21.87
CA ASN A 460 -15.89 16.83 -22.95
C ASN A 460 -15.09 18.04 -23.45
N VAL A 461 -15.75 19.23 -23.46
CA VAL A 461 -15.10 20.48 -23.90
C VAL A 461 -13.90 20.83 -23.03
N ASP A 462 -13.95 20.52 -21.75
CA ASP A 462 -12.88 20.82 -20.79
C ASP A 462 -11.58 20.05 -21.07
N PHE A 463 -11.68 18.90 -21.75
CA PHE A 463 -10.52 18.10 -22.14
C PHE A 463 -9.87 18.53 -23.47
N TYR A 464 -10.63 19.18 -24.36
CA TYR A 464 -10.18 19.44 -25.75
C TYR A 464 -10.10 20.91 -26.11
N THR A 465 -10.57 21.80 -25.27
CA THR A 465 -10.53 23.24 -25.53
C THR A 465 -9.46 23.88 -24.66
N THR A 466 -8.30 24.16 -25.24
CA THR A 466 -7.11 24.65 -24.53
C THR A 466 -7.28 26.01 -23.88
N ASN A 467 -8.11 26.88 -24.48
CA ASN A 467 -8.37 28.23 -23.95
C ASN A 467 -9.49 28.29 -22.89
N ARG A 468 -10.10 27.14 -22.55
CA ARG A 468 -11.11 27.09 -21.48
C ARG A 468 -10.43 26.96 -20.12
N THR A 469 -10.75 27.85 -19.21
CA THR A 469 -10.27 27.81 -17.83
C THR A 469 -10.94 26.66 -17.07
N ILE A 470 -10.14 25.82 -16.44
CA ILE A 470 -10.60 24.79 -15.47
C ILE A 470 -10.62 25.46 -14.10
N THR A 471 -11.76 25.43 -13.43
CA THR A 471 -11.86 25.90 -12.04
C THR A 471 -11.10 24.94 -11.14
N THR A 472 -10.21 25.47 -10.31
CA THR A 472 -9.38 24.68 -9.38
C THR A 472 -9.46 25.22 -7.96
N ASP A 473 -9.31 24.31 -6.98
CA ASP A 473 -9.27 24.61 -5.56
C ASP A 473 -8.51 23.49 -4.79
N TYR A 474 -8.63 23.46 -3.48
CA TYR A 474 -8.11 22.42 -2.58
C TYR A 474 -6.58 22.27 -2.59
N ALA A 475 -5.84 23.28 -3.02
CA ALA A 475 -4.41 23.31 -2.79
C ALA A 475 -4.12 23.40 -1.28
N LEU A 476 -3.10 22.67 -0.81
CA LEU A 476 -2.63 22.79 0.56
C LEU A 476 -1.18 23.25 0.57
N PRO A 477 -0.84 24.33 1.26
CA PRO A 477 0.56 24.65 1.51
C PRO A 477 1.20 23.56 2.39
N TYR A 478 2.52 23.38 2.22
CA TYR A 478 3.24 22.29 2.92
C TYR A 478 3.17 22.40 4.44
N ASP A 479 3.13 23.60 4.99
CA ASP A 479 3.02 23.88 6.43
C ASP A 479 1.60 23.67 7.00
N SER A 480 0.61 23.43 6.14
CA SER A 480 -0.75 23.09 6.60
C SER A 480 -0.76 21.80 7.42
N HIS A 481 -1.48 21.81 8.54
CA HIS A 481 -1.71 20.57 9.30
C HIS A 481 -2.44 19.51 8.47
N LEU A 482 -3.26 19.91 7.50
CA LEU A 482 -3.96 19.01 6.59
C LEU A 482 -3.02 18.34 5.56
N PHE A 483 -1.72 18.73 5.48
CA PHE A 483 -0.80 18.10 4.53
C PHE A 483 -0.59 16.60 4.80
N ILE A 484 -0.54 16.19 6.05
CA ILE A 484 -0.50 14.77 6.45
C ILE A 484 -1.81 14.39 7.16
N TRP A 485 -2.15 13.10 7.12
CA TRP A 485 -3.36 12.64 7.80
C TRP A 485 -3.20 12.67 9.33
N PRO A 486 -4.29 12.94 10.06
CA PRO A 486 -4.29 12.84 11.52
C PRO A 486 -4.18 11.38 11.97
N ILE A 487 -3.55 11.16 13.12
CA ILE A 487 -3.65 9.88 13.82
C ILE A 487 -5.12 9.67 14.22
N PRO A 488 -5.70 8.48 14.03
CA PRO A 488 -7.08 8.21 14.44
C PRO A 488 -7.33 8.54 15.90
N LEU A 489 -8.47 9.18 16.18
CA LEU A 489 -8.83 9.53 17.55
C LEU A 489 -8.93 8.30 18.45
N GLU A 490 -9.40 7.18 17.92
CA GLU A 490 -9.51 5.90 18.65
C GLU A 490 -8.13 5.39 19.09
N GLU A 491 -7.10 5.47 18.24
CA GLU A 491 -5.73 5.10 18.61
C GLU A 491 -5.21 5.93 19.79
N ILE A 492 -5.46 7.26 19.76
CA ILE A 492 -5.02 8.16 20.82
C ILE A 492 -5.74 7.86 22.14
N GLN A 493 -7.05 7.57 22.09
CA GLN A 493 -7.87 7.34 23.27
C GLN A 493 -7.64 5.97 23.92
N THR A 494 -7.30 4.96 23.14
CA THR A 494 -7.11 3.59 23.62
C THR A 494 -5.67 3.29 24.04
N ASN A 495 -4.69 4.07 23.59
CA ASN A 495 -3.28 3.85 23.90
C ASN A 495 -2.88 4.51 25.24
N ALA A 496 -3.38 3.92 26.34
CA ALA A 496 -3.25 4.52 27.68
C ALA A 496 -1.84 4.38 28.27
N SER A 497 -1.09 3.32 27.89
CA SER A 497 0.23 3.00 28.48
C SER A 497 1.36 3.85 27.94
N ALA A 498 1.26 4.31 26.70
CA ALA A 498 2.19 5.26 26.08
C ALA A 498 1.39 6.19 25.15
N PRO A 499 0.93 7.35 25.67
CA PRO A 499 0.10 8.25 24.90
C PRO A 499 0.73 8.64 23.56
N ILE A 500 0.02 8.36 22.49
CA ILE A 500 0.40 8.76 21.14
C ILE A 500 -0.03 10.21 20.93
N ALA A 501 0.94 11.09 20.71
CA ALA A 501 0.65 12.47 20.37
C ALA A 501 0.06 12.58 18.96
N GLN A 502 -0.95 13.42 18.81
CA GLN A 502 -1.54 13.78 17.51
C GLN A 502 -0.53 14.56 16.66
N ASN A 503 -0.71 14.54 15.35
CA ASN A 503 -0.03 15.45 14.45
C ASN A 503 -0.42 16.91 14.79
N PRO A 504 0.54 17.85 14.79
CA PRO A 504 0.27 19.23 15.15
C PRO A 504 -0.86 19.86 14.32
N GLY A 505 -1.78 20.56 14.98
CA GLY A 505 -2.88 21.27 14.36
C GLY A 505 -4.23 20.53 14.32
N TYR A 506 -4.25 19.24 14.71
CA TYR A 506 -5.49 18.45 14.84
C TYR A 506 -6.01 18.38 16.27
#